data_5dd86a4f008d62ea5047d8b3fb9d6030
#
_entry.id   5dd86a4f008d62ea5047d8b3fb9d6030
#
_cell.length_a   1.000
_cell.length_b   1.000
_cell.length_c   1.000
_cell.angle_alpha   90.00
_cell.angle_beta   90.00
_cell.angle_gamma   90.00
#
_symmetry.space_group_name_H-M   'P 1'
#
loop_
_entity.id
_entity.type
_entity.pdbx_description
1 polymer ?
#
loop_
_entity_poly.entity_id
_entity_poly.type
_entity_poly.pdbx_seq_one_letter_code
_entity_poly.pdbx_strand_id
1 'polypeptide(L)'
;MALSLEIRSGFVYLVESKSKSKSGPVNISKTLFFEFPDSWIDNQGIREVDEFGSLLADHLTKNNIKEKDCILCINNASIIYRELLIPKIDDKKTPFIVRSEMMNALNLTPDYIMDFIVLEEIRKEEETTQLRVLAVAMLESAIESYLKAFKKAKRNVVAIDSATNAIIKLAHESKVFSDDDPVILVDVGNSYLRLYLFENGMYVLSRNARLVSYSEGDKESVIPIVEDNINKMIQFSYTRSKKAIKKIVLMGVDEILPDIQKVLFDSLFVPCDIIQMPSTFMSTVGFQTKYVNAFGALIRK
;
A
#
# COMPACT_ATOMS: atom_id res chain seq x y z
N MET A 1 -22.49 4.03 1.25
CA MET A 1 -21.56 3.49 0.24
C MET A 1 -20.18 4.02 0.53
N ALA A 2 -19.12 3.33 0.11
CA ALA A 2 -17.75 3.82 0.18
C ALA A 2 -17.07 3.48 -1.15
N LEU A 3 -16.25 4.40 -1.64
CA LEU A 3 -15.51 4.28 -2.88
C LEU A 3 -14.03 4.46 -2.56
N SER A 4 -13.19 3.53 -2.96
CA SER A 4 -11.74 3.64 -2.85
C SER A 4 -11.11 3.57 -4.23
N LEU A 5 -10.15 4.46 -4.49
CA LEU A 5 -9.39 4.49 -5.74
C LEU A 5 -7.91 4.48 -5.40
N GLU A 6 -7.23 3.42 -5.84
CA GLU A 6 -5.78 3.41 -5.87
C GLU A 6 -5.28 4.01 -7.19
N ILE A 7 -4.40 5.00 -7.09
CA ILE A 7 -3.72 5.61 -8.23
C ILE A 7 -2.24 5.22 -8.16
N ARG A 8 -1.77 4.57 -9.20
CA ARG A 8 -0.35 4.27 -9.44
C ARG A 8 0.03 4.61 -10.87
N SER A 9 1.33 4.63 -11.19
CA SER A 9 1.77 4.97 -12.55
C SER A 9 1.05 4.11 -13.59
N GLY A 10 0.38 4.77 -14.55
CA GLY A 10 -0.36 4.16 -15.64
C GLY A 10 -1.70 3.51 -15.31
N PHE A 11 -2.09 3.40 -14.02
CA PHE A 11 -3.22 2.56 -13.64
C PHE A 11 -4.09 3.15 -12.53
N VAL A 12 -5.41 2.95 -12.66
CA VAL A 12 -6.39 3.19 -11.60
C VAL A 12 -7.08 1.89 -11.25
N TYR A 13 -7.10 1.57 -9.95
CA TYR A 13 -7.87 0.44 -9.38
C TYR A 13 -8.93 0.98 -8.44
N LEU A 14 -10.18 0.66 -8.71
CA LEU A 14 -11.32 1.16 -7.98
C LEU A 14 -12.10 0.00 -7.34
N VAL A 15 -12.51 0.23 -6.09
CA VAL A 15 -13.38 -0.69 -5.36
C VAL A 15 -14.55 0.11 -4.79
N GLU A 16 -15.79 -0.31 -5.13
CA GLU A 16 -17.02 0.25 -4.60
C GLU A 16 -17.67 -0.69 -3.60
N SER A 17 -18.03 -0.18 -2.44
CA SER A 17 -18.75 -0.90 -1.39
C SER A 17 -20.15 -0.34 -1.19
N LYS A 18 -21.14 -1.23 -1.00
CA LYS A 18 -22.54 -0.86 -0.70
C LYS A 18 -22.76 -0.42 0.75
N SER A 19 -21.89 -0.81 1.68
CA SER A 19 -22.02 -0.48 3.11
C SER A 19 -20.87 0.39 3.59
N LYS A 20 -21.19 1.42 4.41
CA LYS A 20 -20.19 2.04 5.30
C LYS A 20 -20.20 1.18 6.56
N SER A 21 -19.23 0.28 6.71
CA SER A 21 -19.21 -0.57 7.90
C SER A 21 -18.87 0.25 9.14
N LYS A 22 -19.84 0.39 10.06
CA LYS A 22 -19.53 0.67 11.47
C LYS A 22 -19.57 -0.60 12.33
N SER A 23 -20.17 -1.70 11.84
CA SER A 23 -20.28 -2.98 12.56
C SER A 23 -20.77 -4.08 11.63
N GLY A 24 -19.91 -4.61 10.77
CA GLY A 24 -20.26 -5.71 9.87
C GLY A 24 -19.35 -5.80 8.64
N PRO A 25 -19.43 -6.86 7.85
CA PRO A 25 -18.57 -7.02 6.69
C PRO A 25 -18.80 -5.91 5.65
N VAL A 26 -17.71 -5.47 5.03
CA VAL A 26 -17.73 -4.52 3.92
C VAL A 26 -18.17 -5.25 2.66
N ASN A 27 -19.36 -4.92 2.13
CA ASN A 27 -19.92 -5.56 0.94
C ASN A 27 -19.41 -4.89 -0.33
N ILE A 28 -18.49 -5.54 -1.02
CA ILE A 28 -17.96 -5.07 -2.30
C ILE A 28 -18.96 -5.38 -3.41
N SER A 29 -19.35 -4.35 -4.13
CA SER A 29 -20.35 -4.42 -5.20
C SER A 29 -19.75 -4.29 -6.59
N LYS A 30 -18.59 -3.63 -6.69
CA LYS A 30 -17.95 -3.38 -7.98
C LYS A 30 -16.44 -3.19 -7.82
N THR A 31 -15.72 -3.71 -8.81
CA THR A 31 -14.31 -3.39 -9.04
C THR A 31 -14.17 -2.84 -10.46
N LEU A 32 -13.28 -1.88 -10.66
CA LEU A 32 -13.00 -1.29 -11.95
C LEU A 32 -11.50 -1.05 -12.07
N PHE A 33 -10.99 -1.33 -13.25
CA PHE A 33 -9.62 -1.08 -13.64
C PHE A 33 -9.61 -0.31 -14.95
N PHE A 34 -8.72 0.68 -15.07
CA PHE A 34 -8.44 1.34 -16.33
C PHE A 34 -7.03 1.92 -16.35
N GLU A 35 -6.54 2.14 -17.54
CA GLU A 35 -5.19 2.63 -17.81
C GLU A 35 -5.21 4.10 -18.23
N PHE A 36 -4.07 4.77 -18.02
CA PHE A 36 -3.80 6.11 -18.51
C PHE A 36 -2.29 6.23 -18.82
N PRO A 37 -1.85 7.21 -19.62
CA PRO A 37 -0.44 7.36 -19.97
C PRO A 37 0.46 7.52 -18.73
N ASP A 38 1.51 6.71 -18.61
CA ASP A 38 2.47 6.78 -17.51
C ASP A 38 3.06 8.17 -17.28
N SER A 39 3.21 8.95 -18.39
CA SER A 39 3.74 10.31 -18.37
C SER A 39 2.85 11.32 -17.62
N TRP A 40 1.59 10.96 -17.33
CA TRP A 40 0.66 11.84 -16.61
C TRP A 40 0.91 11.90 -15.10
N ILE A 41 1.72 10.98 -14.57
CA ILE A 41 2.11 10.96 -13.14
C ILE A 41 3.62 10.86 -13.03
N ASP A 42 4.19 11.62 -12.11
CA ASP A 42 5.58 11.51 -11.70
C ASP A 42 5.74 11.65 -10.17
N ASN A 43 6.96 11.92 -9.71
CA ASN A 43 7.26 12.11 -8.28
C ASN A 43 6.60 13.38 -7.70
N GLN A 44 6.11 14.29 -8.52
CA GLN A 44 5.42 15.50 -8.09
C GLN A 44 3.88 15.36 -8.18
N GLY A 45 3.37 14.14 -8.41
CA GLY A 45 1.95 13.84 -8.49
C GLY A 45 1.41 13.80 -9.92
N ILE A 46 0.15 14.20 -10.11
CA ILE A 46 -0.50 14.23 -11.42
C ILE A 46 -0.08 15.51 -12.17
N ARG A 47 0.52 15.33 -13.33
CA ARG A 47 0.95 16.44 -14.22
C ARG A 47 -0.21 16.92 -15.10
N GLU A 48 -0.90 15.98 -15.72
CA GLU A 48 -2.01 16.27 -16.65
C GLU A 48 -3.34 16.19 -15.88
N VAL A 49 -3.53 17.17 -14.97
CA VAL A 49 -4.65 17.19 -14.00
C VAL A 49 -6.01 17.21 -14.67
N ASP A 50 -6.17 17.99 -15.74
CA ASP A 50 -7.43 18.15 -16.46
C ASP A 50 -7.77 16.90 -17.28
N GLU A 51 -6.80 16.35 -17.97
CA GLU A 51 -6.93 15.13 -18.78
C GLU A 51 -7.25 13.94 -17.89
N PHE A 52 -6.48 13.76 -16.81
CA PHE A 52 -6.73 12.68 -15.85
C PHE A 52 -8.10 12.82 -15.18
N GLY A 53 -8.47 14.04 -14.75
CA GLY A 53 -9.76 14.30 -14.14
C GLY A 53 -10.94 14.03 -15.09
N SER A 54 -10.80 14.35 -16.37
CA SER A 54 -11.80 14.07 -17.42
C SER A 54 -11.90 12.56 -17.68
N LEU A 55 -10.76 11.86 -17.83
CA LEU A 55 -10.71 10.41 -18.02
C LEU A 55 -11.38 9.68 -16.84
N LEU A 56 -11.04 10.09 -15.62
CA LEU A 56 -11.65 9.54 -14.41
C LEU A 56 -13.17 9.73 -14.41
N ALA A 57 -13.66 10.95 -14.73
CA ALA A 57 -15.10 11.25 -14.79
C ALA A 57 -15.82 10.35 -15.80
N ASP A 58 -15.22 10.15 -16.98
CA ASP A 58 -15.78 9.32 -18.06
C ASP A 58 -15.89 7.86 -17.61
N HIS A 59 -14.82 7.28 -17.03
CA HIS A 59 -14.85 5.90 -16.54
C HIS A 59 -15.87 5.70 -15.43
N LEU A 60 -15.96 6.65 -14.48
CA LEU A 60 -16.95 6.58 -13.40
C LEU A 60 -18.37 6.66 -13.94
N THR A 61 -18.63 7.51 -14.92
CA THR A 61 -19.95 7.68 -15.56
C THR A 61 -20.34 6.45 -16.36
N LYS A 62 -19.47 5.95 -17.24
CA LYS A 62 -19.70 4.74 -18.06
C LYS A 62 -19.99 3.51 -17.22
N ASN A 63 -19.40 3.42 -16.02
CA ASN A 63 -19.58 2.30 -15.11
C ASN A 63 -20.66 2.54 -14.04
N ASN A 64 -21.47 3.60 -14.14
CA ASN A 64 -22.53 3.92 -13.19
C ASN A 64 -22.04 4.01 -11.72
N ILE A 65 -20.86 4.58 -11.49
CA ILE A 65 -20.35 4.87 -10.15
C ILE A 65 -20.93 6.21 -9.68
N LYS A 66 -21.92 6.14 -8.77
CA LYS A 66 -22.67 7.31 -8.29
C LYS A 66 -22.11 7.92 -7.01
N GLU A 67 -21.32 7.16 -6.25
CA GLU A 67 -20.73 7.62 -4.98
C GLU A 67 -19.81 8.82 -5.23
N LYS A 68 -20.05 9.92 -4.53
CA LYS A 68 -19.28 11.15 -4.66
C LYS A 68 -18.09 11.20 -3.72
N ASP A 69 -18.27 10.67 -2.51
CA ASP A 69 -17.23 10.62 -1.50
C ASP A 69 -16.31 9.44 -1.76
N CYS A 70 -15.02 9.69 -1.81
CA CYS A 70 -14.05 8.65 -2.08
C CYS A 70 -12.81 8.72 -1.18
N ILE A 71 -12.18 7.58 -1.01
CA ILE A 71 -10.88 7.43 -0.39
C ILE A 71 -9.85 7.33 -1.50
N LEU A 72 -8.87 8.21 -1.49
CA LEU A 72 -7.74 8.18 -2.41
C LEU A 72 -6.60 7.38 -1.80
N CYS A 73 -6.20 6.27 -2.44
CA CYS A 73 -5.02 5.50 -2.10
C CYS A 73 -3.89 5.86 -3.07
N ILE A 74 -2.85 6.52 -2.57
CA ILE A 74 -1.71 6.94 -3.40
C ILE A 74 -0.65 5.85 -3.37
N ASN A 75 -0.25 5.39 -4.56
CA ASN A 75 0.85 4.46 -4.75
C ASN A 75 1.93 5.12 -5.63
N ASN A 76 2.74 5.96 -5.00
CA ASN A 76 3.77 6.75 -5.65
C ASN A 76 5.12 6.55 -4.95
N ALA A 77 6.20 6.51 -5.72
CA ALA A 77 7.56 6.34 -5.18
C ALA A 77 8.08 7.57 -4.42
N SER A 78 7.44 8.74 -4.58
CA SER A 78 7.79 9.96 -3.83
C SER A 78 7.31 9.96 -2.38
N ILE A 79 6.47 9.01 -1.99
CA ILE A 79 6.06 8.88 -0.58
C ILE A 79 7.25 8.37 0.23
N ILE A 80 7.64 9.16 1.22
CA ILE A 80 8.76 8.86 2.11
C ILE A 80 8.21 8.18 3.36
N TYR A 81 8.78 7.04 3.73
CA TYR A 81 8.48 6.35 4.98
C TYR A 81 9.71 6.33 5.87
N ARG A 82 9.52 6.61 7.16
CA ARG A 82 10.61 6.57 8.14
C ARG A 82 10.11 6.01 9.46
N GLU A 83 10.78 4.99 9.95
CA GLU A 83 10.62 4.57 11.34
C GLU A 83 11.38 5.54 12.24
N LEU A 84 10.70 6.04 13.27
CA LEU A 84 11.26 6.94 14.27
C LEU A 84 11.02 6.37 15.66
N LEU A 85 11.97 6.62 16.55
CA LEU A 85 11.85 6.35 17.97
C LEU A 85 11.78 7.69 18.70
N ILE A 86 10.61 8.02 19.24
CA ILE A 86 10.33 9.32 19.87
C ILE A 86 9.91 9.13 21.34
N PRO A 87 10.12 10.11 22.21
CA PRO A 87 9.58 10.03 23.58
C PRO A 87 8.05 10.03 23.56
N LYS A 88 7.44 9.22 24.43
CA LYS A 88 6.00 9.28 24.67
C LYS A 88 5.68 10.52 25.46
N ILE A 89 4.93 11.41 24.87
CA ILE A 89 4.45 12.67 25.44
C ILE A 89 2.94 12.80 25.25
N ASP A 90 2.38 13.97 25.55
CA ASP A 90 0.98 14.29 25.24
C ASP A 90 0.68 14.06 23.75
N ASP A 91 -0.41 13.33 23.47
CA ASP A 91 -0.82 12.96 22.10
C ASP A 91 -0.96 14.19 21.18
N LYS A 92 -1.37 15.35 21.73
CA LYS A 92 -1.48 16.60 20.95
C LYS A 92 -0.13 17.16 20.51
N LYS A 93 0.94 16.82 21.20
CA LYS A 93 2.32 17.27 20.88
C LYS A 93 3.08 16.26 20.02
N THR A 94 2.67 15.00 20.01
CA THR A 94 3.31 13.93 19.25
C THR A 94 3.47 14.28 17.75
N PRO A 95 2.45 14.82 17.03
CA PRO A 95 2.61 15.20 15.63
C PRO A 95 3.75 16.23 15.39
N PHE A 96 3.95 17.16 16.31
CA PHE A 96 5.02 18.17 16.18
C PHE A 96 6.41 17.54 16.33
N ILE A 97 6.56 16.59 17.26
CA ILE A 97 7.84 15.86 17.40
C ILE A 97 8.12 15.02 16.18
N VAL A 98 7.13 14.23 15.70
CA VAL A 98 7.29 13.43 14.48
C VAL A 98 7.69 14.31 13.31
N ARG A 99 7.04 15.45 13.12
CA ARG A 99 7.38 16.40 12.06
C ARG A 99 8.81 16.91 12.19
N SER A 100 9.21 17.34 13.39
CA SER A 100 10.57 17.85 13.66
C SER A 100 11.62 16.77 13.37
N GLU A 101 11.41 15.56 13.86
CA GLU A 101 12.33 14.43 13.64
C GLU A 101 12.43 14.04 12.15
N MET A 102 11.31 14.01 11.43
CA MET A 102 11.31 13.77 9.98
C MET A 102 12.08 14.84 9.22
N MET A 103 11.83 16.12 9.52
CA MET A 103 12.53 17.24 8.88
C MET A 103 14.04 17.18 9.15
N ASN A 104 14.44 16.93 10.40
CA ASN A 104 15.85 16.84 10.77
C ASN A 104 16.54 15.61 10.17
N ALA A 105 15.92 14.43 10.25
CA ALA A 105 16.55 13.18 9.82
C ALA A 105 16.70 13.07 8.30
N LEU A 106 15.84 13.74 7.53
CA LEU A 106 15.76 13.64 6.07
C LEU A 106 15.99 14.98 5.34
N ASN A 107 16.28 16.03 6.09
CA ASN A 107 16.47 17.40 5.57
C ASN A 107 15.28 17.85 4.69
N LEU A 108 14.06 17.58 5.16
CA LEU A 108 12.84 17.94 4.43
C LEU A 108 12.49 19.41 4.63
N THR A 109 11.89 19.98 3.60
CA THR A 109 11.38 21.36 3.61
C THR A 109 9.98 21.45 4.24
N PRO A 110 9.51 22.64 4.66
CA PRO A 110 8.20 22.80 5.32
C PRO A 110 6.97 22.42 4.47
N ASP A 111 7.11 22.34 3.15
CA ASP A 111 6.07 22.01 2.17
C ASP A 111 5.73 20.51 2.07
N TYR A 112 6.30 19.69 2.97
CA TYR A 112 5.88 18.31 3.13
C TYR A 112 4.70 18.18 4.09
N ILE A 113 3.62 17.53 3.65
CA ILE A 113 2.56 17.02 4.53
C ILE A 113 3.05 15.71 5.14
N MET A 114 2.84 15.56 6.45
CA MET A 114 3.30 14.42 7.23
C MET A 114 2.18 13.86 8.09
N ASP A 115 2.19 12.52 8.23
CA ASP A 115 1.33 11.79 9.14
C ASP A 115 2.10 10.60 9.72
N PHE A 116 1.57 9.90 10.71
CA PHE A 116 2.23 8.75 11.32
C PHE A 116 1.26 7.77 11.93
N ILE A 117 1.73 6.54 12.10
CA ILE A 117 1.06 5.52 12.91
C ILE A 117 2.01 5.06 14.03
N VAL A 118 1.47 4.79 15.21
CA VAL A 118 2.23 4.18 16.30
C VAL A 118 2.29 2.68 16.05
N LEU A 119 3.51 2.15 15.92
CA LEU A 119 3.76 0.72 15.75
C LEU A 119 3.82 0.01 17.10
N GLU A 120 4.51 0.63 18.07
CA GLU A 120 4.80 0.01 19.36
C GLU A 120 5.08 1.06 20.44
N GLU A 121 4.71 0.73 21.68
CA GLU A 121 5.10 1.45 22.88
C GLU A 121 6.20 0.67 23.61
N ILE A 122 7.39 1.26 23.74
CA ILE A 122 8.55 0.63 24.35
C ILE A 122 8.79 1.24 25.72
N ARG A 123 8.69 0.44 26.77
CA ARG A 123 9.04 0.84 28.15
C ARG A 123 10.50 0.53 28.40
N LYS A 124 11.25 1.52 28.86
CA LYS A 124 12.64 1.38 29.33
C LYS A 124 12.67 1.30 30.86
N GLU A 125 13.72 0.68 31.39
CA GLU A 125 13.90 0.45 32.83
C GLU A 125 13.92 1.73 33.68
N GLU A 126 14.18 2.91 33.08
CA GLU A 126 14.26 4.22 33.76
C GLU A 126 12.93 5.02 33.71
N GLU A 127 11.77 4.38 33.76
CA GLU A 127 10.45 5.02 33.72
C GLU A 127 10.17 5.83 32.44
N THR A 128 11.08 5.87 31.47
CA THR A 128 10.88 6.58 30.21
C THR A 128 10.22 5.66 29.18
N THR A 129 9.06 6.07 28.72
CA THR A 129 8.34 5.37 27.62
C THR A 129 8.66 6.04 26.29
N GLN A 130 8.95 5.23 25.29
CA GLN A 130 9.16 5.68 23.92
C GLN A 130 8.09 5.10 22.99
N LEU A 131 7.77 5.82 21.95
CA LEU A 131 6.92 5.34 20.85
C LEU A 131 7.81 5.04 19.65
N ARG A 132 7.65 3.85 19.09
CA ARG A 132 8.12 3.51 17.76
C ARG A 132 7.01 3.84 16.77
N VAL A 133 7.25 4.78 15.89
CA VAL A 133 6.26 5.26 14.92
C VAL A 133 6.75 5.04 13.50
N LEU A 134 5.84 4.72 12.59
CA LEU A 134 6.08 4.80 11.15
C LEU A 134 5.52 6.15 10.67
N ALA A 135 6.41 7.07 10.35
CA ALA A 135 6.06 8.35 9.78
C ALA A 135 6.04 8.28 8.25
N VAL A 136 5.16 9.05 7.65
CA VAL A 136 5.00 9.21 6.22
C VAL A 136 5.06 10.69 5.85
N ALA A 137 5.72 11.00 4.73
CA ALA A 137 5.77 12.36 4.20
C ALA A 137 5.59 12.37 2.68
N MET A 138 4.91 13.38 2.18
CA MET A 138 4.72 13.64 0.75
C MET A 138 4.64 15.15 0.51
N LEU A 139 5.13 15.62 -0.65
CA LEU A 139 5.01 17.02 -1.04
C LEU A 139 3.54 17.45 -1.09
N GLU A 140 3.23 18.62 -0.51
CA GLU A 140 1.88 19.20 -0.51
C GLU A 140 1.38 19.43 -1.95
N SER A 141 2.22 19.97 -2.82
CA SER A 141 1.90 20.20 -4.23
C SER A 141 1.50 18.90 -4.97
N ALA A 142 2.15 17.79 -4.62
CA ALA A 142 1.81 16.49 -5.18
C ALA A 142 0.40 16.05 -4.73
N ILE A 143 0.09 16.16 -3.43
CA ILE A 143 -1.24 15.84 -2.91
C ILE A 143 -2.31 16.74 -3.54
N GLU A 144 -2.05 18.04 -3.65
CA GLU A 144 -2.95 18.99 -4.31
C GLU A 144 -3.27 18.62 -5.75
N SER A 145 -2.30 18.10 -6.52
CA SER A 145 -2.53 17.69 -7.91
C SER A 145 -3.57 16.58 -8.01
N TYR A 146 -3.52 15.59 -7.11
CA TYR A 146 -4.53 14.54 -6.99
C TYR A 146 -5.89 15.13 -6.62
N LEU A 147 -5.94 16.01 -5.60
CA LEU A 147 -7.20 16.62 -5.17
C LEU A 147 -7.85 17.45 -6.27
N LYS A 148 -7.07 18.20 -7.05
CA LYS A 148 -7.55 18.98 -8.21
C LYS A 148 -8.15 18.07 -9.27
N ALA A 149 -7.48 16.95 -9.61
CA ALA A 149 -7.97 15.98 -10.58
C ALA A 149 -9.29 15.31 -10.13
N PHE A 150 -9.39 14.93 -8.86
CA PHE A 150 -10.63 14.36 -8.30
C PHE A 150 -11.77 15.38 -8.27
N LYS A 151 -11.49 16.64 -7.94
CA LYS A 151 -12.45 17.73 -8.02
C LYS A 151 -12.97 17.93 -9.45
N LYS A 152 -12.09 17.85 -10.46
CA LYS A 152 -12.48 17.89 -11.88
C LYS A 152 -13.41 16.73 -12.22
N ALA A 153 -13.15 15.52 -11.70
CA ALA A 153 -14.01 14.34 -11.84
C ALA A 153 -15.29 14.41 -10.99
N LYS A 154 -15.57 15.53 -10.33
CA LYS A 154 -16.70 15.74 -9.42
C LYS A 154 -16.74 14.70 -8.28
N ARG A 155 -15.57 14.37 -7.75
CA ARG A 155 -15.41 13.50 -6.58
C ARG A 155 -14.83 14.27 -5.41
N ASN A 156 -15.35 13.97 -4.22
CA ASN A 156 -14.92 14.55 -2.95
C ASN A 156 -13.99 13.55 -2.25
N VAL A 157 -12.70 13.86 -2.14
CA VAL A 157 -11.75 13.04 -1.41
C VAL A 157 -11.94 13.29 0.09
N VAL A 158 -12.54 12.33 0.78
CA VAL A 158 -12.82 12.41 2.23
C VAL A 158 -11.67 11.87 3.08
N ALA A 159 -10.76 11.11 2.47
CA ALA A 159 -9.55 10.63 3.12
C ALA A 159 -8.49 10.28 2.07
N ILE A 160 -7.24 10.42 2.47
CA ILE A 160 -6.08 9.97 1.70
C ILE A 160 -5.43 8.83 2.48
N ASP A 161 -4.98 7.83 1.77
CA ASP A 161 -4.21 6.71 2.29
C ASP A 161 -3.00 6.45 1.39
N SER A 162 -1.99 5.80 1.93
CA SER A 162 -0.88 5.31 1.13
C SER A 162 -1.02 3.81 0.85
N ALA A 163 -0.50 3.34 -0.28
CA ALA A 163 -0.54 1.91 -0.60
C ALA A 163 0.12 1.05 0.49
N THR A 164 1.22 1.53 1.09
CA THR A 164 1.89 0.83 2.19
C THR A 164 0.98 0.69 3.41
N ASN A 165 0.29 1.75 3.84
CA ASN A 165 -0.63 1.66 4.97
C ASN A 165 -1.85 0.79 4.63
N ALA A 166 -2.36 0.90 3.41
CA ALA A 166 -3.48 0.08 2.95
C ALA A 166 -3.15 -1.42 3.02
N ILE A 167 -1.96 -1.83 2.54
CA ILE A 167 -1.54 -3.23 2.58
C ILE A 167 -1.27 -3.72 4.01
N ILE A 168 -0.71 -2.87 4.89
CA ILE A 168 -0.53 -3.20 6.31
C ILE A 168 -1.88 -3.56 6.93
N LYS A 169 -2.88 -2.71 6.74
CA LYS A 169 -4.24 -2.93 7.27
C LYS A 169 -4.87 -4.20 6.71
N LEU A 170 -4.76 -4.41 5.39
CA LEU A 170 -5.32 -5.60 4.75
C LEU A 170 -4.65 -6.89 5.23
N ALA A 171 -3.33 -6.91 5.37
CA ALA A 171 -2.57 -8.06 5.83
C ALA A 171 -2.97 -8.46 7.28
N HIS A 172 -3.19 -7.48 8.16
CA HIS A 172 -3.72 -7.74 9.50
C HIS A 172 -5.13 -8.33 9.46
N GLU A 173 -6.04 -7.77 8.66
CA GLU A 173 -7.40 -8.29 8.53
C GLU A 173 -7.45 -9.68 7.87
N SER A 174 -6.52 -9.97 6.95
CA SER A 174 -6.37 -11.29 6.32
C SER A 174 -5.72 -12.33 7.21
N LYS A 175 -5.31 -11.95 8.44
CA LYS A 175 -4.60 -12.83 9.39
C LYS A 175 -3.38 -13.49 8.76
N VAL A 176 -2.64 -12.72 7.97
CA VAL A 176 -1.43 -13.20 7.28
C VAL A 176 -0.32 -13.52 8.27
N PHE A 177 -0.28 -12.79 9.38
CA PHE A 177 0.75 -12.89 10.39
C PHE A 177 0.44 -13.99 11.41
N SER A 178 1.43 -14.79 11.73
CA SER A 178 1.49 -15.63 12.91
C SER A 178 2.39 -14.96 13.95
N ASP A 179 2.22 -15.33 15.22
CA ASP A 179 3.03 -14.78 16.30
C ASP A 179 4.51 -15.11 16.08
N ASP A 180 5.37 -14.11 16.21
CA ASP A 180 6.83 -14.16 16.23
C ASP A 180 7.60 -14.48 14.95
N ASP A 181 6.96 -14.66 13.79
CA ASP A 181 7.67 -15.05 12.58
C ASP A 181 7.81 -13.91 11.56
N PRO A 182 9.00 -13.74 10.93
CA PRO A 182 9.13 -12.83 9.81
C PRO A 182 8.34 -13.31 8.57
N VAL A 183 7.57 -12.39 7.97
CA VAL A 183 6.76 -12.61 6.77
C VAL A 183 7.13 -11.60 5.71
N ILE A 184 7.22 -12.05 4.46
CA ILE A 184 7.39 -11.17 3.30
C ILE A 184 6.07 -11.12 2.54
N LEU A 185 5.53 -9.91 2.33
CA LEU A 185 4.47 -9.66 1.35
C LEU A 185 5.10 -9.18 0.06
N VAL A 186 4.61 -9.66 -1.08
CA VAL A 186 5.15 -9.38 -2.41
C VAL A 186 4.03 -8.89 -3.31
N ASP A 187 4.04 -7.59 -3.65
CA ASP A 187 3.13 -6.97 -4.60
C ASP A 187 3.80 -6.94 -5.98
N VAL A 188 3.32 -7.79 -6.88
CA VAL A 188 3.80 -7.93 -8.26
C VAL A 188 2.90 -7.10 -9.16
N GLY A 189 3.35 -5.91 -9.53
CA GLY A 189 2.64 -5.05 -10.50
C GLY A 189 3.08 -5.29 -11.94
N ASN A 190 2.48 -4.54 -12.88
CA ASN A 190 2.82 -4.67 -14.30
C ASN A 190 4.24 -4.13 -14.64
N SER A 191 4.71 -3.13 -13.91
CA SER A 191 6.01 -2.48 -14.17
C SER A 191 6.88 -2.34 -12.92
N TYR A 192 6.40 -2.80 -11.78
CA TYR A 192 7.10 -2.70 -10.50
C TYR A 192 6.90 -3.95 -9.65
N LEU A 193 7.84 -4.17 -8.75
CA LEU A 193 7.80 -5.15 -7.68
C LEU A 193 7.97 -4.40 -6.37
N ARG A 194 7.11 -4.66 -5.39
CA ARG A 194 7.26 -4.13 -4.04
C ARG A 194 7.21 -5.26 -3.02
N LEU A 195 8.22 -5.32 -2.18
CA LEU A 195 8.29 -6.26 -1.09
C LEU A 195 8.13 -5.51 0.23
N TYR A 196 7.40 -6.12 1.16
CA TYR A 196 7.24 -5.62 2.52
C TYR A 196 7.71 -6.69 3.50
N LEU A 197 8.59 -6.33 4.41
CA LEU A 197 9.02 -7.19 5.50
C LEU A 197 8.24 -6.86 6.76
N PHE A 198 7.71 -7.90 7.39
CA PHE A 198 7.06 -7.83 8.70
C PHE A 198 7.77 -8.76 9.67
N GLU A 199 7.94 -8.32 10.91
CA GLU A 199 8.42 -9.10 12.05
C GLU A 199 7.47 -8.91 13.21
N ASN A 200 7.00 -9.99 13.83
CA ASN A 200 5.99 -9.97 14.89
C ASN A 200 4.70 -9.21 14.48
N GLY A 201 4.27 -9.37 13.23
CA GLY A 201 3.13 -8.65 12.67
C GLY A 201 3.34 -7.14 12.45
N MET A 202 4.53 -6.61 12.75
CA MET A 202 4.85 -5.19 12.59
C MET A 202 5.65 -4.94 11.32
N TYR A 203 5.30 -3.85 10.63
CA TYR A 203 6.04 -3.41 9.44
C TYR A 203 7.49 -3.04 9.82
N VAL A 204 8.44 -3.54 9.03
CA VAL A 204 9.86 -3.26 9.21
C VAL A 204 10.36 -2.32 8.11
N LEU A 205 10.18 -2.71 6.86
CA LEU A 205 10.56 -1.91 5.70
C LEU A 205 9.86 -2.39 4.43
N SER A 206 9.94 -1.59 3.38
CA SER A 206 9.62 -2.02 2.03
C SER A 206 10.78 -1.79 1.07
N ARG A 207 10.84 -2.61 0.03
CA ARG A 207 11.80 -2.51 -1.06
C ARG A 207 11.05 -2.49 -2.39
N ASN A 208 11.45 -1.58 -3.27
CA ASN A 208 10.90 -1.47 -4.61
C ASN A 208 11.94 -1.91 -5.64
N ALA A 209 11.49 -2.58 -6.69
CA ALA A 209 12.27 -2.86 -7.88
C ALA A 209 11.42 -2.59 -9.12
N ARG A 210 12.07 -2.21 -10.23
CA ARG A 210 11.39 -2.12 -11.52
C ARG A 210 11.28 -3.51 -12.12
N LEU A 211 10.11 -3.81 -12.68
CA LEU A 211 9.91 -4.91 -13.60
C LEU A 211 9.94 -4.34 -15.02
N VAL A 212 10.52 -5.08 -15.95
CA VAL A 212 10.27 -4.82 -17.37
C VAL A 212 8.78 -5.05 -17.59
N SER A 213 8.12 -4.16 -18.31
CA SER A 213 6.67 -4.22 -18.52
C SER A 213 6.25 -5.65 -18.88
N TYR A 214 5.35 -6.21 -18.06
CA TYR A 214 4.80 -7.53 -18.28
C TYR A 214 3.87 -7.46 -19.51
N SER A 215 4.36 -7.93 -20.65
CA SER A 215 3.51 -8.26 -21.80
C SER A 215 3.17 -9.75 -21.76
N GLU A 216 2.01 -10.13 -22.27
CA GLU A 216 1.69 -11.54 -22.46
C GLU A 216 2.81 -12.25 -23.22
N GLY A 217 3.55 -13.11 -22.54
CA GLY A 217 4.72 -13.80 -23.11
C GLY A 217 6.05 -13.57 -22.38
N ASP A 218 6.15 -12.53 -21.55
CA ASP A 218 7.40 -12.15 -20.87
C ASP A 218 7.50 -12.64 -19.42
N LYS A 219 6.75 -13.71 -19.10
CA LYS A 219 6.74 -14.34 -17.76
C LYS A 219 8.13 -14.79 -17.33
N GLU A 220 8.94 -15.27 -18.28
CA GLU A 220 10.29 -15.79 -18.00
C GLU A 220 11.24 -14.73 -17.48
N SER A 221 11.05 -13.45 -17.84
CA SER A 221 11.89 -12.34 -17.36
C SER A 221 11.51 -11.84 -15.97
N VAL A 222 10.25 -11.95 -15.58
CA VAL A 222 9.73 -11.41 -14.31
C VAL A 222 10.09 -12.31 -13.12
N ILE A 223 9.94 -13.63 -13.26
CA ILE A 223 10.12 -14.58 -12.17
C ILE A 223 11.50 -14.51 -11.54
N PRO A 224 12.63 -14.50 -12.31
CA PRO A 224 13.97 -14.38 -11.73
C PRO A 224 14.18 -13.06 -10.97
N ILE A 225 13.56 -11.96 -11.42
CA ILE A 225 13.65 -10.66 -10.74
C ILE A 225 12.92 -10.72 -9.39
N VAL A 226 11.74 -11.34 -9.34
CA VAL A 226 10.99 -11.54 -8.12
C VAL A 226 11.78 -12.39 -7.13
N GLU A 227 12.31 -13.53 -7.59
CA GLU A 227 13.10 -14.46 -6.78
C GLU A 227 14.36 -13.79 -6.21
N ASP A 228 15.15 -13.08 -7.03
CA ASP A 228 16.35 -12.36 -6.59
C ASP A 228 16.03 -11.30 -5.52
N ASN A 229 14.95 -10.54 -5.70
CA ASN A 229 14.55 -9.53 -4.71
C ASN A 229 14.04 -10.15 -3.41
N ILE A 230 13.34 -11.29 -3.47
CA ILE A 230 12.93 -12.04 -2.27
C ILE A 230 14.17 -12.58 -1.55
N ASN A 231 15.13 -13.17 -2.24
CA ASN A 231 16.37 -13.65 -1.65
C ASN A 231 17.14 -12.54 -0.92
N LYS A 232 17.22 -11.34 -1.53
CA LYS A 232 17.84 -10.17 -0.88
C LYS A 232 17.10 -9.76 0.39
N MET A 233 15.76 -9.87 0.40
CA MET A 233 14.95 -9.56 1.57
C MET A 233 15.12 -10.62 2.68
N ILE A 234 15.20 -11.90 2.31
CA ILE A 234 15.47 -13.01 3.25
C ILE A 234 16.85 -12.81 3.92
N GLN A 235 17.88 -12.50 3.13
CA GLN A 235 19.22 -12.23 3.67
C GLN A 235 19.25 -11.04 4.61
N PHE A 236 18.54 -9.95 4.25
CA PHE A 236 18.43 -8.78 5.10
C PHE A 236 17.73 -9.12 6.44
N SER A 237 16.58 -9.80 6.40
CA SER A 237 15.84 -10.21 7.60
C SER A 237 16.70 -11.09 8.50
N TYR A 238 17.35 -12.09 7.95
CA TYR A 238 18.23 -12.98 8.72
C TYR A 238 19.42 -12.24 9.34
N THR A 239 20.04 -11.30 8.61
CA THR A 239 21.15 -10.50 9.15
C THR A 239 20.70 -9.64 10.32
N ARG A 240 19.47 -9.09 10.26
CA ARG A 240 18.89 -8.21 11.27
C ARG A 240 18.42 -8.96 12.52
N SER A 241 17.59 -9.98 12.36
CA SER A 241 16.88 -10.63 13.47
C SER A 241 17.37 -12.03 13.80
N LYS A 242 18.24 -12.63 12.96
CA LYS A 242 18.65 -14.04 13.00
C LYS A 242 17.48 -15.04 12.89
N LYS A 243 16.30 -14.56 12.49
CA LYS A 243 15.12 -15.40 12.26
C LYS A 243 14.98 -15.71 10.78
N ALA A 244 14.62 -16.95 10.44
CA ALA A 244 14.31 -17.35 9.07
C ALA A 244 12.92 -16.85 8.69
N ILE A 245 12.73 -16.43 7.43
CA ILE A 245 11.41 -16.13 6.88
C ILE A 245 10.56 -17.41 6.93
N LYS A 246 9.35 -17.30 7.46
CA LYS A 246 8.43 -18.43 7.62
C LYS A 246 7.35 -18.48 6.56
N LYS A 247 7.05 -17.36 5.94
CA LYS A 247 5.99 -17.26 4.95
C LYS A 247 6.24 -16.13 3.95
N ILE A 248 5.92 -16.41 2.70
CA ILE A 248 5.83 -15.43 1.62
C ILE A 248 4.37 -15.34 1.21
N VAL A 249 3.85 -14.14 1.02
CA VAL A 249 2.47 -13.93 0.55
C VAL A 249 2.49 -13.05 -0.68
N LEU A 250 1.97 -13.59 -1.77
CA LEU A 250 1.93 -12.96 -3.09
C LEU A 250 0.61 -12.22 -3.29
N MET A 251 0.68 -11.10 -4.00
CA MET A 251 -0.47 -10.32 -4.48
C MET A 251 -0.07 -9.54 -5.73
N GLY A 252 -1.02 -8.94 -6.41
CA GLY A 252 -0.78 -8.11 -7.60
C GLY A 252 -1.41 -8.66 -8.87
N VAL A 253 -0.63 -8.81 -9.93
CA VAL A 253 -1.11 -9.32 -11.23
C VAL A 253 -1.45 -10.80 -11.11
N ASP A 254 -2.75 -11.11 -11.01
CA ASP A 254 -3.26 -12.45 -10.64
C ASP A 254 -2.78 -13.56 -11.59
N GLU A 255 -2.56 -13.24 -12.86
CA GLU A 255 -2.23 -14.21 -13.91
C GLU A 255 -0.84 -14.84 -13.76
N ILE A 256 0.10 -14.15 -13.13
CA ILE A 256 1.49 -14.64 -12.96
C ILE A 256 1.73 -15.26 -11.57
N LEU A 257 0.88 -14.97 -10.60
CA LEU A 257 1.13 -15.38 -9.22
C LEU A 257 1.26 -16.90 -9.03
N PRO A 258 0.46 -17.77 -9.71
CA PRO A 258 0.62 -19.22 -9.59
C PRO A 258 2.00 -19.71 -10.08
N ASP A 259 2.52 -19.12 -11.15
CA ASP A 259 3.84 -19.49 -11.69
C ASP A 259 4.95 -19.09 -10.74
N ILE A 260 4.86 -17.85 -10.19
CA ILE A 260 5.79 -17.36 -9.17
C ILE A 260 5.73 -18.23 -7.91
N GLN A 261 4.52 -18.57 -7.43
CA GLN A 261 4.31 -19.40 -6.25
C GLN A 261 5.02 -20.74 -6.38
N LYS A 262 4.86 -21.38 -7.53
CA LYS A 262 5.50 -22.69 -7.83
C LYS A 262 7.03 -22.58 -7.80
N VAL A 263 7.61 -21.62 -8.50
CA VAL A 263 9.06 -21.43 -8.57
C VAL A 263 9.63 -21.12 -7.19
N LEU A 264 9.02 -20.24 -6.42
CA LEU A 264 9.49 -19.89 -5.08
C LEU A 264 9.41 -21.07 -4.10
N PHE A 265 8.37 -21.89 -4.21
CA PHE A 265 8.24 -23.09 -3.39
C PHE A 265 9.38 -24.09 -3.69
N ASP A 266 9.68 -24.30 -4.98
CA ASP A 266 10.71 -25.24 -5.42
C ASP A 266 12.13 -24.76 -5.10
N SER A 267 12.37 -23.43 -5.12
CA SER A 267 13.73 -22.86 -4.93
C SER A 267 14.07 -22.44 -3.51
N LEU A 268 13.09 -21.91 -2.77
CA LEU A 268 13.35 -21.32 -1.45
C LEU A 268 12.96 -22.20 -0.27
N PHE A 269 12.15 -23.25 -0.50
CA PHE A 269 11.58 -24.11 0.55
C PHE A 269 10.85 -23.34 1.64
N VAL A 270 10.31 -22.17 1.31
CA VAL A 270 9.50 -21.33 2.20
C VAL A 270 8.04 -21.41 1.76
N PRO A 271 7.08 -21.64 2.68
CA PRO A 271 5.67 -21.60 2.35
C PRO A 271 5.29 -20.30 1.62
N CYS A 272 4.67 -20.43 0.47
CA CYS A 272 4.30 -19.32 -0.39
C CYS A 272 2.81 -19.39 -0.71
N ASP A 273 2.04 -18.40 -0.26
CA ASP A 273 0.60 -18.32 -0.47
C ASP A 273 0.22 -17.10 -1.30
N ILE A 274 -0.90 -17.15 -1.99
CA ILE A 274 -1.54 -15.98 -2.60
C ILE A 274 -2.52 -15.40 -1.57
N ILE A 275 -2.50 -14.07 -1.37
CA ILE A 275 -3.35 -13.41 -0.39
C ILE A 275 -4.83 -13.69 -0.63
N GLN A 276 -5.55 -14.00 0.43
CA GLN A 276 -6.98 -14.26 0.37
C GLN A 276 -7.77 -13.02 0.86
N MET A 277 -9.01 -12.93 0.40
CA MET A 277 -9.92 -11.89 0.86
C MET A 277 -10.15 -12.03 2.37
N PRO A 278 -9.97 -10.96 3.16
CA PRO A 278 -10.27 -11.01 4.59
C PRO A 278 -11.74 -11.35 4.86
N SER A 279 -12.01 -12.08 5.93
CA SER A 279 -13.39 -12.41 6.36
C SER A 279 -14.24 -11.18 6.71
N THR A 280 -13.63 -10.03 6.92
CA THR A 280 -14.29 -8.73 7.11
C THR A 280 -14.85 -8.14 5.83
N PHE A 281 -14.57 -8.75 4.67
CA PHE A 281 -15.14 -8.38 3.38
C PHE A 281 -16.05 -9.48 2.85
N MET A 282 -17.09 -9.06 2.14
CA MET A 282 -17.90 -9.91 1.27
C MET A 282 -17.88 -9.30 -0.13
N SER A 283 -17.78 -10.12 -1.17
CA SER A 283 -17.74 -9.63 -2.54
C SER A 283 -18.72 -10.38 -3.42
N THR A 284 -19.53 -9.65 -4.17
CA THR A 284 -20.40 -10.21 -5.23
C THR A 284 -19.69 -10.29 -6.58
N VAL A 285 -18.49 -9.73 -6.69
CA VAL A 285 -17.69 -9.67 -7.94
C VAL A 285 -16.39 -10.47 -7.86
N GLY A 286 -16.23 -11.29 -6.79
CA GLY A 286 -15.00 -12.03 -6.54
C GLY A 286 -13.93 -11.16 -5.86
N PHE A 287 -12.75 -11.75 -5.66
CA PHE A 287 -11.56 -11.08 -5.14
C PHE A 287 -10.41 -11.30 -6.10
N GLN A 288 -9.84 -10.21 -6.59
CA GLN A 288 -8.62 -10.23 -7.38
C GLN A 288 -7.54 -9.46 -6.62
N THR A 289 -6.36 -10.03 -6.52
CA THR A 289 -5.32 -9.50 -5.66
C THR A 289 -4.73 -8.18 -6.16
N LYS A 290 -4.91 -7.83 -7.42
CA LYS A 290 -4.52 -6.53 -7.98
C LYS A 290 -5.25 -5.33 -7.35
N TYR A 291 -6.38 -5.55 -6.65
CA TYR A 291 -7.12 -4.48 -5.96
C TYR A 291 -6.81 -4.37 -4.47
N VAL A 292 -5.82 -5.11 -3.95
CA VAL A 292 -5.54 -5.21 -2.49
C VAL A 292 -5.35 -3.85 -1.81
N ASN A 293 -4.69 -2.89 -2.46
CA ASN A 293 -4.50 -1.57 -1.88
C ASN A 293 -5.80 -0.77 -1.80
N ALA A 294 -6.65 -0.87 -2.84
CA ALA A 294 -7.97 -0.24 -2.82
C ALA A 294 -8.90 -0.89 -1.77
N PHE A 295 -8.82 -2.22 -1.57
CA PHE A 295 -9.50 -2.91 -0.46
C PHE A 295 -8.98 -2.45 0.89
N GLY A 296 -7.65 -2.42 1.07
CA GLY A 296 -7.02 -2.00 2.32
C GLY A 296 -7.36 -0.56 2.72
N ALA A 297 -7.48 0.34 1.74
CA ALA A 297 -7.89 1.72 1.99
C ALA A 297 -9.33 1.86 2.50
N LEU A 298 -10.22 0.88 2.20
CA LEU A 298 -11.58 0.84 2.77
C LEU A 298 -11.60 0.49 4.27
N ILE A 299 -10.54 -0.12 4.80
CA ILE A 299 -10.41 -0.44 6.22
C ILE A 299 -10.13 0.87 6.97
N ARG A 300 -11.12 1.34 7.74
CA ARG A 300 -11.03 2.58 8.54
C ARG A 300 -11.31 2.20 9.99
N LYS A 301 -10.29 2.30 10.83
CA LYS A 301 -10.38 2.11 12.30
C LYS A 301 -10.38 3.45 12.99
#